data_77e7b3f0d1556911941f4a1721cd8293
#
_entry.id   77e7b3f0d1556911941f4a1721cd8293
#
_cell.length_a   1.000
_cell.length_b   1.000
_cell.length_c   1.000
_cell.angle_alpha   90.00
_cell.angle_beta   90.00
_cell.angle_gamma   90.00
#
_symmetry.space_group_name_H-M   'P 1'
#
loop_
_entity.id
_entity.type
_entity.pdbx_description
1 polymer ?
#
loop_
_entity_poly.entity_id
_entity_poly.type
_entity_poly.pdbx_seq_one_letter_code
_entity_poly.pdbx_strand_id
1 'polypeptide(L)'
;MRIGLFTVILALLLSIVTAPADKPTVIKDSEAIQYVGKEVEVRGRVVSVTTSPLGTAFINFGGEYPNQKFAGFIAAGSPMATDQRLTTIQGKTISITGTIQLRDGKPEIEIVSADQITGLDSQTER
;
A
#
# COMPACT_ATOMS: atom_id res chain seq x y z
N MET A 1 10.53 54.95 34.71
CA MET A 1 10.50 54.51 34.31
C MET A 1 10.20 53.68 33.86
N ARG A 2 10.07 53.23 33.25
CA ARG A 2 9.70 52.46 32.76
C ARG A 2 9.82 51.52 32.26
N ILE A 3 9.68 50.94 32.00
CA ILE A 3 9.81 50.01 31.72
C ILE A 3 9.42 49.28 31.01
N GLY A 4 9.45 49.08 30.36
CA GLY A 4 9.12 48.50 29.45
C GLY A 4 8.96 47.30 29.37
N LEU A 5 8.57 46.88 29.40
CA LEU A 5 8.43 45.78 29.33
C LEU A 5 8.06 45.15 28.51
N PHE A 6 8.22 44.81 27.84
CA PHE A 6 7.88 44.08 27.06
C PHE A 6 7.80 42.95 27.06
N THR A 7 7.39 42.47 26.89
CA THR A 7 6.94 41.44 26.79
C THR A 7 6.96 40.92 25.69
N VAL A 8 7.66 40.29 25.37
CA VAL A 8 7.71 39.66 24.34
C VAL A 8 6.99 38.61 24.31
N ILE A 9 6.11 38.53 23.80
CA ILE A 9 5.45 37.52 23.58
C ILE A 9 5.86 36.79 22.63
N LEU A 10 6.46 35.95 22.74
CA LEU A 10 6.76 35.11 21.91
C LEU A 10 5.69 34.38 21.52
N ALA A 11 5.13 34.69 20.75
CA ALA A 11 4.19 33.98 20.22
C ALA A 11 4.68 32.94 19.60
N LEU A 12 4.79 31.95 20.09
CA LEU A 12 5.21 30.93 19.56
C LEU A 12 4.34 30.46 18.70
N LEU A 13 4.46 30.71 17.64
CA LEU A 13 3.76 30.20 16.76
C LEU A 13 3.97 28.97 16.51
N LEU A 14 3.52 28.16 16.90
CA LEU A 14 3.48 26.97 16.52
C LEU A 14 2.84 26.81 15.38
N SER A 15 3.45 26.97 14.45
CA SER A 15 2.85 26.70 13.30
C SER A 15 2.75 25.32 13.14
N ILE A 16 1.76 24.80 13.31
CA ILE A 16 1.56 23.57 12.96
C ILE A 16 1.44 23.44 11.61
N VAL A 17 2.33 23.04 11.02
CA VAL A 17 2.21 22.83 9.72
C VAL A 17 1.57 21.62 9.51
N THR A 18 0.48 21.54 9.22
CA THR A 18 -0.07 20.38 8.81
C THR A 18 0.37 20.19 7.50
N ALA A 19 1.29 19.48 7.30
CA ALA A 19 1.66 19.13 6.02
C ALA A 19 0.54 18.43 5.38
N PRO A 20 0.31 18.61 4.17
CA PRO A 20 -0.71 17.91 3.50
C PRO A 20 -0.31 16.48 3.58
N ALA A 21 -1.22 15.65 3.68
CA ALA A 21 -0.93 14.30 3.73
C ALA A 21 -0.21 13.99 2.50
N ASP A 22 0.99 13.74 2.56
CA ASP A 22 1.73 13.41 1.41
C ASP A 22 1.31 12.08 0.91
N LYS A 23 1.31 11.90 -0.35
CA LYS A 23 1.04 10.61 -0.89
C LYS A 23 2.19 9.70 -0.52
N PRO A 24 1.92 8.46 -0.27
CA PRO A 24 2.99 7.52 0.05
C PRO A 24 3.98 7.43 -1.10
N THR A 25 5.20 7.14 -0.77
CA THR A 25 6.22 6.93 -1.77
C THR A 25 5.88 5.75 -2.64
N VAL A 26 6.09 5.88 -3.94
CA VAL A 26 5.84 4.78 -4.87
C VAL A 26 7.13 4.01 -5.05
N ILE A 27 7.06 2.70 -4.86
CA ILE A 27 8.23 1.84 -5.00
C ILE A 27 7.86 0.67 -5.90
N LYS A 28 8.86 -0.06 -6.36
CA LYS A 28 8.65 -1.24 -7.17
C LYS A 28 8.46 -2.45 -6.28
N ASP A 29 7.80 -3.46 -6.82
CA ASP A 29 7.60 -4.68 -6.08
C ASP A 29 8.92 -5.28 -5.60
N SER A 30 9.98 -5.20 -6.39
CA SER A 30 11.25 -5.77 -5.98
C SER A 30 11.91 -4.98 -4.87
N GLU A 31 11.44 -3.79 -4.58
CA GLU A 31 12.00 -2.97 -3.51
C GLU A 31 11.25 -3.13 -2.20
N ALA A 32 10.14 -3.84 -2.22
CA ALA A 32 9.26 -3.89 -1.05
C ALA A 32 9.97 -4.37 0.21
N ILE A 33 10.90 -5.30 0.06
CA ILE A 33 11.58 -5.85 1.24
C ILE A 33 12.37 -4.77 1.97
N GLN A 34 12.69 -3.67 1.32
CA GLN A 34 13.45 -2.62 1.96
C GLN A 34 12.59 -1.63 2.70
N TYR A 35 11.28 -1.79 2.62
CA TYR A 35 10.35 -0.82 3.21
C TYR A 35 9.43 -1.46 4.25
N VAL A 36 9.87 -2.54 4.87
CA VAL A 36 9.05 -3.20 5.89
C VAL A 36 8.74 -2.21 7.01
N GLY A 37 7.50 -2.13 7.39
CA GLY A 37 7.06 -1.23 8.45
C GLY A 37 6.65 0.14 7.94
N LYS A 38 6.81 0.40 6.64
CA LYS A 38 6.49 1.71 6.11
C LYS A 38 5.27 1.66 5.24
N GLU A 39 4.56 2.78 5.18
CA GLU A 39 3.39 2.86 4.31
C GLU A 39 3.88 3.34 2.96
N VAL A 40 3.66 2.57 1.93
CA VAL A 40 4.14 2.87 0.59
C VAL A 40 3.11 2.46 -0.43
N GLU A 41 3.31 2.88 -1.65
CA GLU A 41 2.49 2.43 -2.76
C GLU A 41 3.42 1.52 -3.59
N VAL A 42 3.11 0.24 -3.65
CA VAL A 42 3.94 -0.72 -4.37
C VAL A 42 3.34 -0.91 -5.75
N ARG A 43 4.12 -0.63 -6.79
CA ARG A 43 3.64 -0.72 -8.14
C ARG A 43 4.36 -1.83 -8.86
N GLY A 44 3.64 -2.66 -9.57
CA GLY A 44 4.26 -3.72 -10.30
C GLY A 44 3.28 -4.46 -11.18
N ARG A 45 3.82 -5.43 -11.90
CA ARG A 45 3.00 -6.24 -12.77
C ARG A 45 2.56 -7.47 -12.02
N VAL A 46 1.29 -7.77 -12.08
CA VAL A 46 0.75 -8.93 -11.39
C VAL A 46 1.16 -10.19 -12.14
N VAL A 47 1.81 -11.09 -11.45
CA VAL A 47 2.20 -12.37 -12.03
C VAL A 47 1.03 -13.34 -11.94
N SER A 48 0.36 -13.37 -10.81
CA SER A 48 -0.78 -14.29 -10.64
C SER A 48 -1.63 -13.84 -9.48
N VAL A 49 -2.83 -14.35 -9.43
CA VAL A 49 -3.70 -14.18 -8.28
C VAL A 49 -4.04 -15.59 -7.84
N THR A 50 -3.75 -15.92 -6.59
CA THR A 50 -3.98 -17.27 -6.08
C THR A 50 -4.90 -17.19 -4.87
N THR A 51 -5.59 -18.28 -4.61
CA THR A 51 -6.49 -18.34 -3.46
C THR A 51 -6.16 -19.60 -2.69
N SER A 52 -5.98 -19.47 -1.40
CA SER A 52 -5.67 -20.60 -0.56
C SER A 52 -6.94 -21.43 -0.34
N PRO A 53 -6.78 -22.67 0.15
CA PRO A 53 -7.96 -23.48 0.42
C PRO A 53 -8.93 -22.84 1.41
N LEU A 54 -8.44 -21.95 2.27
CA LEU A 54 -9.30 -21.29 3.24
C LEU A 54 -9.92 -20.01 2.72
N GLY A 55 -9.61 -19.64 1.48
CA GLY A 55 -10.23 -18.45 0.89
C GLY A 55 -9.42 -17.17 0.95
N THR A 56 -8.19 -17.24 1.44
CA THR A 56 -7.34 -16.06 1.44
C THR A 56 -6.82 -15.83 0.02
N ALA A 57 -6.90 -14.62 -0.47
CA ALA A 57 -6.45 -14.32 -1.82
C ALA A 57 -5.12 -13.61 -1.76
N PHE A 58 -4.27 -13.89 -2.73
CA PHE A 58 -2.96 -13.26 -2.82
C PHE A 58 -2.76 -12.75 -4.24
N ILE A 59 -2.33 -11.50 -4.34
CA ILE A 59 -1.97 -10.92 -5.62
C ILE A 59 -0.45 -10.94 -5.64
N ASN A 60 0.14 -11.77 -6.48
CA ASN A 60 1.59 -12.03 -6.44
C ASN A 60 2.34 -11.23 -7.48
N PHE A 61 3.45 -10.64 -7.05
CA PHE A 61 4.29 -9.83 -7.90
C PHE A 61 5.72 -10.35 -7.88
N GLY A 62 6.39 -10.26 -8.99
CA GLY A 62 7.81 -10.62 -9.06
C GLY A 62 8.09 -12.09 -9.12
N GLY A 63 7.08 -12.91 -9.12
CA GLY A 63 7.21 -14.35 -9.19
C GLY A 63 5.95 -14.98 -8.69
N GLU A 64 5.79 -16.27 -8.95
CA GLU A 64 4.64 -16.98 -8.43
C GLU A 64 4.96 -17.50 -7.06
N TYR A 65 3.93 -17.72 -6.28
CA TYR A 65 4.10 -18.24 -4.93
C TYR A 65 4.82 -19.59 -5.03
N PRO A 66 5.82 -19.85 -4.21
CA PRO A 66 6.29 -19.05 -3.08
C PRO A 66 7.50 -18.18 -3.41
N ASN A 67 7.75 -17.91 -4.68
CA ASN A 67 8.90 -17.12 -5.07
C ASN A 67 8.57 -15.67 -5.38
N GLN A 68 7.40 -15.21 -4.99
CA GLN A 68 7.02 -13.84 -5.22
C GLN A 68 7.90 -12.88 -4.44
N LYS A 69 8.10 -11.69 -5.00
CA LYS A 69 8.87 -10.67 -4.32
C LYS A 69 8.00 -9.81 -3.42
N PHE A 70 6.73 -9.79 -3.68
CA PHE A 70 5.77 -9.00 -2.93
C PHE A 70 4.40 -9.55 -3.19
N ALA A 71 3.50 -9.44 -2.25
CA ALA A 71 2.13 -9.87 -2.45
C ALA A 71 1.15 -8.94 -1.76
N GLY A 72 0.01 -8.74 -2.38
CA GLY A 72 -1.14 -8.16 -1.69
C GLY A 72 -1.90 -9.32 -1.10
N PHE A 73 -2.36 -9.18 0.15
CA PHE A 73 -3.00 -10.27 0.86
C PHE A 73 -4.41 -9.84 1.21
N ILE A 74 -5.40 -10.64 0.90
CA ILE A 74 -6.78 -10.33 1.20
C ILE A 74 -7.32 -11.46 2.04
N ALA A 75 -7.72 -11.14 3.26
CA ALA A 75 -8.15 -12.17 4.21
C ALA A 75 -9.39 -12.90 3.72
N ALA A 76 -9.45 -14.18 4.00
CA ALA A 76 -10.63 -14.96 3.72
C ALA A 76 -11.81 -14.32 4.44
N GLY A 77 -12.94 -14.27 3.80
CA GLY A 77 -14.12 -13.65 4.39
C GLY A 77 -14.26 -12.17 4.10
N SER A 78 -13.20 -11.54 3.62
CA SER A 78 -13.30 -10.16 3.21
C SER A 78 -14.07 -10.10 1.89
N PRO A 79 -14.96 -9.14 1.70
CA PRO A 79 -15.63 -9.03 0.41
C PRO A 79 -14.67 -8.89 -0.75
N MET A 80 -13.48 -8.33 -0.52
CA MET A 80 -12.50 -8.19 -1.56
C MET A 80 -11.98 -9.55 -2.03
N ALA A 81 -12.02 -10.58 -1.21
CA ALA A 81 -11.42 -11.86 -1.57
C ALA A 81 -12.17 -12.53 -2.73
N THR A 82 -13.43 -12.15 -2.97
CA THR A 82 -14.18 -12.71 -4.05
C THR A 82 -14.54 -11.67 -5.10
N ASP A 83 -13.86 -10.54 -5.10
CA ASP A 83 -14.13 -9.48 -6.06
C ASP A 83 -13.77 -9.99 -7.45
N GLN A 84 -14.71 -9.93 -8.36
CA GLN A 84 -14.50 -10.47 -9.69
C GLN A 84 -13.38 -9.77 -10.45
N ARG A 85 -13.08 -8.54 -10.11
CA ARG A 85 -12.03 -7.82 -10.80
C ARG A 85 -10.67 -8.46 -10.60
N LEU A 86 -10.51 -9.23 -9.51
CA LEU A 86 -9.25 -9.91 -9.27
C LEU A 86 -8.95 -10.94 -10.35
N THR A 87 -9.98 -11.44 -11.02
CA THR A 87 -9.76 -12.46 -12.04
C THR A 87 -9.22 -11.87 -13.33
N THR A 88 -9.15 -10.56 -13.44
CA THR A 88 -8.75 -9.95 -14.70
C THR A 88 -7.44 -9.21 -14.62
N ILE A 89 -6.76 -9.21 -13.48
CA ILE A 89 -5.60 -8.35 -13.35
C ILE A 89 -4.27 -9.05 -13.61
N GLN A 90 -4.27 -10.34 -13.84
CA GLN A 90 -3.02 -11.03 -14.11
C GLN A 90 -2.38 -10.42 -15.35
N GLY A 91 -1.13 -10.10 -15.26
CA GLY A 91 -0.39 -9.47 -16.35
C GLY A 91 -0.52 -7.96 -16.42
N LYS A 92 -1.39 -7.38 -15.61
CA LYS A 92 -1.55 -5.94 -15.63
C LYS A 92 -0.69 -5.27 -14.57
N THR A 93 -0.38 -4.02 -14.78
CA THR A 93 0.37 -3.25 -13.80
C THR A 93 -0.63 -2.54 -12.90
N ILE A 94 -0.49 -2.75 -11.62
CA ILE A 94 -1.35 -2.10 -10.62
C ILE A 94 -0.48 -1.58 -9.50
N SER A 95 -1.07 -0.83 -8.60
CA SER A 95 -0.38 -0.39 -7.39
C SER A 95 -1.20 -0.81 -6.19
N ILE A 96 -0.54 -1.13 -5.10
CA ILE A 96 -1.19 -1.45 -3.84
C ILE A 96 -0.58 -0.57 -2.78
N THR A 97 -1.40 0.15 -2.03
CA THR A 97 -0.93 1.06 -0.99
C THR A 97 -1.23 0.49 0.38
N GLY A 98 -0.29 0.58 1.26
CA GLY A 98 -0.46 0.15 2.65
C GLY A 98 0.88 0.00 3.32
N THR A 99 0.84 -0.54 4.52
CA THR A 99 2.05 -0.74 5.31
C THR A 99 2.58 -2.13 5.02
N ILE A 100 3.86 -2.22 4.69
CA ILE A 100 4.46 -3.50 4.38
C ILE A 100 4.76 -4.27 5.66
N GLN A 101 4.35 -5.51 5.68
CA GLN A 101 4.66 -6.39 6.79
C GLN A 101 5.29 -7.64 6.22
N LEU A 102 5.94 -8.42 7.04
CA LEU A 102 6.53 -9.67 6.59
C LEU A 102 5.65 -10.84 6.98
N ARG A 103 5.50 -11.76 6.04
CA ARG A 103 4.86 -13.02 6.35
C ARG A 103 5.78 -14.07 5.78
N ASP A 104 6.30 -14.93 6.63
CA ASP A 104 7.24 -15.98 6.23
C ASP A 104 8.41 -15.37 5.46
N GLY A 105 8.86 -14.21 5.93
CA GLY A 105 10.01 -13.54 5.33
C GLY A 105 9.73 -12.81 4.03
N LYS A 106 8.49 -12.78 3.58
CA LYS A 106 8.15 -12.10 2.34
C LYS A 106 7.35 -10.84 2.63
N PRO A 107 7.59 -9.76 1.90
CA PRO A 107 6.84 -8.53 2.16
C PRO A 107 5.44 -8.61 1.59
N GLU A 108 4.49 -8.14 2.35
CA GLU A 108 3.09 -8.14 1.96
C GLU A 108 2.39 -6.88 2.43
N ILE A 109 1.32 -6.51 1.76
CA ILE A 109 0.42 -5.47 2.25
C ILE A 109 -0.95 -6.10 2.36
N GLU A 110 -1.59 -5.93 3.50
CA GLU A 110 -2.94 -6.43 3.66
C GLU A 110 -3.90 -5.48 2.98
N ILE A 111 -4.80 -5.99 2.17
CA ILE A 111 -5.75 -5.19 1.44
C ILE A 111 -7.10 -5.38 2.09
N VAL A 112 -7.65 -4.32 2.66
CA VAL A 112 -8.95 -4.36 3.29
C VAL A 112 -9.98 -3.56 2.52
N SER A 113 -9.56 -2.79 1.54
CA SER A 113 -10.46 -1.95 0.76
C SER A 113 -9.96 -1.84 -0.67
N ALA A 114 -10.89 -1.79 -1.61
CA ALA A 114 -10.52 -1.61 -3.01
C ALA A 114 -9.81 -0.29 -3.25
N ASP A 115 -9.97 0.66 -2.35
CA ASP A 115 -9.29 1.95 -2.49
C ASP A 115 -7.78 1.82 -2.40
N GLN A 116 -7.27 0.73 -1.86
CA GLN A 116 -5.84 0.55 -1.75
C GLN A 116 -5.23 0.11 -3.08
N ILE A 117 -6.05 -0.27 -4.06
CA ILE A 117 -5.55 -0.78 -5.32
C ILE A 117 -5.85 0.20 -6.42
N THR A 118 -4.82 0.62 -7.15
CA THR A 118 -4.98 1.48 -8.30
C THR A 118 -4.79 0.61 -9.52
N GLY A 119 -5.68 0.70 -10.46
CA GLY A 119 -5.61 -0.08 -11.69
C GLY A 119 -6.57 -1.24 -11.73
N LEU A 120 -7.31 -1.46 -10.66
CA LEU A 120 -8.20 -2.59 -10.61
C LEU A 120 -9.32 -2.46 -11.65
N ASP A 121 -9.79 -1.26 -11.89
CA ASP A 121 -10.85 -1.04 -12.83
C ASP A 121 -10.42 -0.60 -14.19
N SER A 122 -9.15 -0.61 -14.47
CA SER A 122 -8.73 0.01 -15.69
C SER A 122 -8.65 -0.94 -16.74
N GLN A 123 -9.63 -1.67 -16.95
CA GLN A 123 -9.48 -2.55 -17.96
C GLN A 123 -9.73 -2.00 -19.17
N THR A 124 -10.02 -0.87 -19.28
CA THR A 124 -10.31 -0.51 -20.52
C THR A 124 -9.35 -0.01 -21.21
N GLU A 125 -8.51 0.00 -21.35
CA GLU A 125 -7.68 0.52 -22.06
C GLU A 125 -7.54 0.18 -23.07
N ARG A 126 -7.43 0.38 -23.78
CA ARG A 126 -7.26 0.10 -24.87
C ARG A 126 -6.48 0.52 -25.22
#